data_78f2662bb3cba2f76da5d879636cd90a
#
_entry.id   78f2662bb3cba2f76da5d879636cd90a
#
_cell.length_a   1.000
_cell.length_b   1.000
_cell.length_c   1.000
_cell.angle_alpha   90.00
_cell.angle_beta   90.00
_cell.angle_gamma   90.00
#
_symmetry.space_group_name_H-M   'P 1'
#
loop_
_entity.id
_entity.type
_entity.pdbx_description
1 polymer ?
#
loop_
_entity_poly.entity_id
_entity_poly.type
_entity_poly.pdbx_seq_one_letter_code
_entity_poly.pdbx_strand_id
1 'polypeptide(L)'
;MVNRKNDRPNLIFILSDDQGSWAMNCSGTTELNTPNLNRLAKEGILFDNFFCSSPVCSPARASILTGQIPSAHGVLDFLRRGNSAHASKIAKHAEDGIEITYMEGQTSYIQDLANAGYVCGLSGKWHLGNSRLPQLGFSYWNVHAGGDGNYYSAPMWSNFNFYEPEGYVTDVITDNAIEFLEAQKSKDVPFSLNIHYTAPHAPWNRENHPIQRFDSYFNNSSFDEMPNQKIHRDHLQKHPLASLLGDTPDNRRSALSGYFTSIEEMDRNIGRVIDWLEANNLRDNTLIIFTSDNGMSMGHHGIWGKGNGTYPPNMFDTAIKVPTIISQPGIVPQNIVSDDLLSQYDFTPTILEYLGLDFTLSEKMPGKSFSSLLKGESFDSSNHICVFDEYGPTRMIRTKKWKYVHRYASGPYPSGPHELYNLELDPGEETNLMERPENLPQARELLTMLEEWFDRFSEPETNGKDIHVTGRGQIGKIGDSEKPFADDLVFYYKE
;
A
#
# COMPACT_ATOMS: atom_id res chain seq x y z
N MET A 1 13.40 -1.88 -37.01
CA MET A 1 13.20 -2.85 -35.91
C MET A 1 14.57 -3.17 -35.34
N VAL A 2 14.87 -2.70 -34.13
CA VAL A 2 16.10 -3.07 -33.43
C VAL A 2 15.85 -4.49 -32.90
N ASN A 3 16.59 -5.46 -33.39
CA ASN A 3 16.59 -6.83 -32.84
C ASN A 3 17.10 -6.74 -31.39
N ARG A 4 16.22 -6.60 -30.42
CA ARG A 4 16.61 -6.75 -29.01
C ARG A 4 16.87 -8.24 -28.78
N LYS A 5 18.04 -8.56 -28.28
CA LYS A 5 18.44 -9.94 -27.92
C LYS A 5 17.65 -10.53 -26.74
N ASN A 6 16.84 -9.71 -26.09
CA ASN A 6 16.07 -10.11 -24.91
C ASN A 6 14.60 -9.75 -25.13
N ASP A 7 13.76 -10.77 -25.37
CA ASP A 7 12.32 -10.61 -25.63
C ASP A 7 11.49 -10.32 -24.37
N ARG A 8 12.13 -10.23 -23.18
CA ARG A 8 11.43 -9.99 -21.92
C ARG A 8 11.04 -8.53 -21.78
N PRO A 9 9.80 -8.22 -21.38
CA PRO A 9 9.36 -6.83 -21.14
C PRO A 9 10.06 -6.23 -19.91
N ASN A 10 10.16 -4.91 -19.89
CA ASN A 10 10.51 -4.16 -18.70
C ASN A 10 9.33 -4.13 -17.74
N LEU A 11 9.62 -3.84 -16.47
CA LEU A 11 8.61 -3.62 -15.42
C LEU A 11 8.77 -2.23 -14.82
N ILE A 12 7.67 -1.49 -14.71
CA ILE A 12 7.55 -0.32 -13.83
C ILE A 12 6.44 -0.60 -12.82
N PHE A 13 6.80 -0.63 -11.54
CA PHE A 13 5.89 -0.81 -10.42
C PHE A 13 5.74 0.53 -9.69
N ILE A 14 4.56 1.15 -9.80
CA ILE A 14 4.25 2.44 -9.18
C ILE A 14 3.39 2.19 -7.95
N LEU A 15 3.88 2.61 -6.79
CA LEU A 15 3.22 2.42 -5.51
C LEU A 15 2.93 3.77 -4.86
N SER A 16 1.66 4.08 -4.66
CA SER A 16 1.22 5.20 -3.82
C SER A 16 1.14 4.78 -2.34
N ASP A 17 0.96 5.74 -1.45
CA ASP A 17 0.96 5.58 0.01
C ASP A 17 -0.33 6.17 0.58
N ASP A 18 -1.16 5.35 1.22
CA ASP A 18 -2.46 5.76 1.78
C ASP A 18 -3.46 6.25 0.72
N GLN A 19 -3.57 5.58 -0.42
CA GLN A 19 -4.56 5.94 -1.43
C GLN A 19 -5.76 5.00 -1.43
N GLY A 20 -6.95 5.55 -1.15
CA GLY A 20 -8.19 4.79 -1.29
C GLY A 20 -8.48 4.41 -2.75
N SER A 21 -9.09 3.23 -2.97
CA SER A 21 -9.48 2.78 -4.32
C SER A 21 -10.45 3.75 -5.01
N TRP A 22 -11.23 4.49 -4.23
CA TRP A 22 -12.14 5.54 -4.68
C TRP A 22 -11.42 6.80 -5.19
N ALA A 23 -10.15 7.00 -4.82
CA ALA A 23 -9.42 8.25 -4.99
C ALA A 23 -8.74 8.35 -6.37
N MET A 24 -9.50 8.15 -7.43
CA MET A 24 -9.14 8.39 -8.84
C MET A 24 -10.37 8.83 -9.63
N ASN A 25 -10.18 9.63 -10.67
CA ASN A 25 -11.28 10.02 -11.54
C ASN A 25 -11.92 8.80 -12.24
N CYS A 26 -11.12 7.85 -12.72
CA CYS A 26 -11.61 6.61 -13.33
C CYS A 26 -12.31 5.65 -12.35
N SER A 27 -12.21 5.88 -11.04
CA SER A 27 -12.95 5.15 -10.00
C SER A 27 -14.23 5.88 -9.53
N GLY A 28 -14.58 7.00 -10.16
CA GLY A 28 -15.83 7.72 -9.89
C GLY A 28 -15.71 9.02 -9.11
N THR A 29 -14.54 9.37 -8.56
CA THR A 29 -14.30 10.68 -7.92
C THR A 29 -14.01 11.73 -8.98
N THR A 30 -15.07 12.35 -9.52
CA THR A 30 -14.97 13.22 -10.71
C THR A 30 -14.34 14.57 -10.41
N GLU A 31 -14.39 15.04 -9.15
CA GLU A 31 -13.71 16.26 -8.70
C GLU A 31 -12.18 16.11 -8.70
N LEU A 32 -11.66 14.88 -8.71
CA LEU A 32 -10.22 14.60 -8.67
C LEU A 32 -9.66 14.51 -10.10
N ASN A 33 -8.70 15.37 -10.42
CA ASN A 33 -8.11 15.45 -11.75
C ASN A 33 -6.92 14.49 -11.90
N THR A 34 -7.16 13.29 -12.45
CA THR A 34 -6.14 12.24 -12.64
C THR A 34 -6.10 11.73 -14.10
N PRO A 35 -5.76 12.60 -15.08
CA PRO A 35 -5.81 12.24 -16.50
C PRO A 35 -4.85 11.11 -16.89
N ASN A 36 -3.70 10.98 -16.22
CA ASN A 36 -2.70 9.96 -16.53
C ASN A 36 -3.07 8.58 -15.98
N LEU A 37 -3.68 8.51 -14.80
CA LEU A 37 -4.29 7.28 -14.28
C LEU A 37 -5.49 6.87 -15.15
N ASN A 38 -6.31 7.82 -15.60
CA ASN A 38 -7.38 7.55 -16.57
C ASN A 38 -6.82 6.98 -17.89
N ARG A 39 -5.69 7.50 -18.35
CA ARG A 39 -4.99 6.99 -19.54
C ARG A 39 -4.53 5.55 -19.32
N LEU A 40 -3.86 5.23 -18.20
CA LEU A 40 -3.44 3.87 -17.88
C LEU A 40 -4.64 2.91 -17.79
N ALA A 41 -5.74 3.31 -17.15
CA ALA A 41 -6.96 2.50 -17.06
C ALA A 41 -7.57 2.23 -18.45
N LYS A 42 -7.56 3.22 -19.32
CA LYS A 42 -8.03 3.08 -20.71
C LYS A 42 -7.12 2.17 -21.54
N GLU A 43 -5.81 2.20 -21.30
CA GLU A 43 -4.79 1.39 -21.99
C GLU A 43 -4.56 0.02 -21.32
N GLY A 44 -5.36 -0.38 -20.33
CA GLY A 44 -5.16 -1.58 -19.54
C GLY A 44 -6.40 -2.07 -18.82
N ILE A 45 -6.19 -2.71 -17.68
CA ILE A 45 -7.21 -3.25 -16.79
C ILE A 45 -7.23 -2.42 -15.50
N LEU A 46 -8.40 -1.91 -15.14
CA LEU A 46 -8.71 -1.37 -13.80
C LEU A 46 -9.29 -2.50 -12.95
N PHE A 47 -8.74 -2.73 -11.77
CA PHE A 47 -9.22 -3.76 -10.84
C PHE A 47 -10.09 -3.16 -9.76
N ASP A 48 -11.33 -3.57 -9.70
CA ASP A 48 -12.34 -3.03 -8.77
C ASP A 48 -12.25 -3.69 -7.39
N ASN A 49 -11.70 -4.90 -7.30
CA ASN A 49 -11.59 -5.68 -6.09
C ASN A 49 -10.15 -6.15 -5.83
N PHE A 50 -9.23 -5.19 -5.71
CA PHE A 50 -7.85 -5.45 -5.31
C PHE A 50 -7.61 -5.00 -3.86
N PHE A 51 -7.00 -5.85 -3.04
CA PHE A 51 -6.92 -5.65 -1.59
C PHE A 51 -5.48 -5.64 -1.08
N CYS A 52 -5.22 -4.81 -0.07
CA CYS A 52 -3.98 -4.89 0.68
C CYS A 52 -3.95 -6.16 1.55
N SER A 53 -2.75 -6.61 1.87
CA SER A 53 -2.53 -7.71 2.82
C SER A 53 -2.68 -7.27 4.28
N SER A 54 -2.46 -5.97 4.52
CA SER A 54 -2.64 -5.29 5.80
C SER A 54 -2.90 -3.81 5.52
N PRO A 55 -3.86 -3.15 6.20
CA PRO A 55 -4.19 -1.75 5.97
C PRO A 55 -3.19 -0.78 6.63
N VAL A 56 -1.89 -1.08 6.51
CA VAL A 56 -0.77 -0.27 7.03
C VAL A 56 0.48 -0.45 6.17
N CYS A 57 1.27 0.63 6.04
CA CYS A 57 2.37 0.76 5.08
C CYS A 57 3.41 -0.38 5.14
N SER A 58 4.14 -0.55 6.27
CA SER A 58 5.28 -1.48 6.32
C SER A 58 4.87 -2.94 6.12
N PRO A 59 3.82 -3.47 6.79
CA PRO A 59 3.35 -4.83 6.53
C PRO A 59 2.93 -5.05 5.07
N ALA A 60 2.17 -4.13 4.50
CA ALA A 60 1.71 -4.22 3.11
C ALA A 60 2.89 -4.20 2.12
N ARG A 61 3.87 -3.30 2.32
CA ARG A 61 5.08 -3.22 1.47
C ARG A 61 5.92 -4.49 1.54
N ALA A 62 6.07 -5.07 2.73
CA ALA A 62 6.75 -6.37 2.89
C ALA A 62 6.00 -7.47 2.11
N SER A 63 4.68 -7.52 2.20
CA SER A 63 3.86 -8.50 1.46
C SER A 63 3.95 -8.32 -0.06
N ILE A 64 3.92 -7.09 -0.57
CA ILE A 64 4.08 -6.80 -2.01
C ILE A 64 5.42 -7.36 -2.52
N LEU A 65 6.51 -7.16 -1.77
CA LEU A 65 7.84 -7.56 -2.21
C LEU A 65 8.09 -9.06 -2.07
N THR A 66 7.52 -9.71 -1.05
CA THR A 66 7.82 -11.11 -0.71
C THR A 66 6.75 -12.11 -1.19
N GLY A 67 5.53 -11.65 -1.47
CA GLY A 67 4.37 -12.52 -1.70
C GLY A 67 3.86 -13.22 -0.44
N GLN A 68 4.43 -12.92 0.74
CA GLN A 68 4.04 -13.48 2.03
C GLN A 68 3.07 -12.55 2.77
N ILE A 69 2.43 -13.07 3.82
CA ILE A 69 1.55 -12.30 4.71
C ILE A 69 2.32 -11.78 5.93
N PRO A 70 1.80 -10.77 6.65
CA PRO A 70 2.46 -10.25 7.86
C PRO A 70 2.81 -11.33 8.88
N SER A 71 1.90 -12.28 9.13
CA SER A 71 2.12 -13.42 10.02
C SER A 71 3.16 -14.45 9.52
N ALA A 72 3.76 -14.24 8.35
CA ALA A 72 4.86 -15.05 7.84
C ALA A 72 6.17 -14.27 7.76
N HIS A 73 6.17 -13.04 7.21
CA HIS A 73 7.41 -12.25 7.09
C HIS A 73 7.78 -11.46 8.36
N GLY A 74 6.91 -11.41 9.38
CA GLY A 74 7.23 -10.85 10.70
C GLY A 74 7.23 -9.31 10.79
N VAL A 75 6.78 -8.60 9.76
CA VAL A 75 6.50 -7.16 9.84
C VAL A 75 5.02 -6.99 10.16
N LEU A 76 4.70 -6.76 11.44
CA LEU A 76 3.33 -6.80 11.96
C LEU A 76 2.76 -5.41 12.28
N ASP A 77 3.61 -4.37 12.31
CA ASP A 77 3.24 -2.99 12.63
C ASP A 77 4.07 -2.05 11.74
N PHE A 78 3.71 -0.76 11.66
CA PHE A 78 4.57 0.20 10.98
C PHE A 78 5.94 0.27 11.67
N LEU A 79 6.98 0.34 10.86
CA LEU A 79 8.34 0.31 11.38
C LEU A 79 8.75 1.69 11.88
N ARG A 80 8.73 1.88 13.19
CA ARG A 80 9.11 3.13 13.85
C ARG A 80 10.61 3.28 13.99
N ARG A 81 11.35 2.16 14.12
CA ARG A 81 12.81 2.11 14.24
C ARG A 81 13.41 1.29 13.12
N GLY A 82 14.72 1.39 13.00
CA GLY A 82 15.46 0.62 12.01
C GLY A 82 15.75 1.39 10.73
N ASN A 83 15.17 2.57 10.56
CA ASN A 83 15.60 3.49 9.52
C ASN A 83 16.86 4.21 9.98
N SER A 84 17.89 4.23 9.14
CA SER A 84 19.07 5.08 9.32
C SER A 84 18.73 6.53 8.93
N ALA A 85 17.72 7.11 9.56
CA ALA A 85 17.53 8.53 9.50
C ALA A 85 18.79 9.20 10.06
N HIS A 86 19.21 10.30 9.48
CA HIS A 86 20.31 11.09 10.04
C HIS A 86 19.80 11.58 11.41
N ALA A 87 20.06 10.76 12.42
CA ALA A 87 19.40 10.75 13.71
C ALA A 87 19.39 12.11 14.39
N SER A 88 20.39 12.94 14.11
CA SER A 88 20.58 14.23 14.80
C SER A 88 19.63 15.34 14.41
N LYS A 89 18.96 15.26 13.24
CA LYS A 89 18.13 16.39 12.75
C LYS A 89 16.62 16.09 12.68
N ILE A 90 16.25 14.82 12.55
CA ILE A 90 14.86 14.41 12.28
C ILE A 90 14.34 13.53 13.41
N ALA A 91 15.21 12.76 14.06
CA ALA A 91 14.86 11.89 15.16
C ALA A 91 14.44 12.68 16.39
N LYS A 92 13.18 12.63 16.72
CA LYS A 92 12.67 13.14 18.01
C LYS A 92 13.13 12.29 19.20
N HIS A 93 13.74 11.12 18.95
CA HIS A 93 14.19 10.14 19.94
C HIS A 93 15.55 9.57 19.52
N ALA A 94 16.49 9.44 20.47
CA ALA A 94 17.84 8.88 20.25
C ALA A 94 17.84 7.42 19.71
N GLU A 95 16.68 6.78 19.74
CA GLU A 95 16.45 5.38 19.32
C GLU A 95 16.18 5.26 17.82
N ASP A 96 15.94 6.35 17.11
CA ASP A 96 15.61 6.35 15.68
C ASP A 96 16.85 6.13 14.78
N GLY A 97 18.05 6.14 15.36
CA GLY A 97 19.32 5.90 14.64
C GLY A 97 19.77 4.44 14.56
N ILE A 98 18.96 3.48 15.03
CA ILE A 98 19.28 2.06 14.96
C ILE A 98 18.99 1.53 13.55
N GLU A 99 20.02 0.96 12.91
CA GLU A 99 19.87 0.30 11.61
C GLU A 99 19.39 -1.15 11.82
N ILE A 100 18.17 -1.46 11.37
CA ILE A 100 17.61 -2.81 11.37
C ILE A 100 17.22 -3.20 9.95
N THR A 101 17.78 -4.28 9.44
CA THR A 101 17.41 -4.84 8.14
C THR A 101 16.32 -5.88 8.34
N TYR A 102 15.04 -5.43 8.37
CA TYR A 102 13.90 -6.33 8.64
C TYR A 102 13.72 -7.40 7.57
N MET A 103 14.08 -7.11 6.32
CA MET A 103 13.92 -8.01 5.18
C MET A 103 15.11 -8.97 4.98
N GLU A 104 16.09 -8.97 5.89
CA GLU A 104 17.24 -9.90 5.82
C GLU A 104 16.76 -11.35 5.90
N GLY A 105 17.21 -12.17 4.95
CA GLY A 105 16.81 -13.57 4.84
C GLY A 105 15.48 -13.82 4.11
N GLN A 106 14.72 -12.76 3.79
CA GLN A 106 13.51 -12.89 2.99
C GLN A 106 13.83 -13.00 1.49
N THR A 107 13.04 -13.80 0.78
CA THR A 107 13.04 -13.83 -0.68
C THR A 107 12.10 -12.73 -1.23
N SER A 108 12.38 -12.26 -2.45
CA SER A 108 11.51 -11.27 -3.11
C SER A 108 11.52 -11.45 -4.62
N TYR A 109 10.42 -11.05 -5.28
CA TYR A 109 10.40 -11.05 -6.75
C TYR A 109 11.49 -10.16 -7.36
N ILE A 110 11.94 -9.12 -6.65
CA ILE A 110 13.04 -8.26 -7.10
C ILE A 110 14.35 -9.03 -7.18
N GLN A 111 14.63 -9.87 -6.17
CA GLN A 111 15.83 -10.72 -6.19
C GLN A 111 15.77 -11.74 -7.34
N ASP A 112 14.58 -12.30 -7.59
CA ASP A 112 14.38 -13.23 -8.72
C ASP A 112 14.58 -12.52 -10.06
N LEU A 113 14.08 -11.29 -10.21
CA LEU A 113 14.33 -10.47 -11.40
C LEU A 113 15.83 -10.16 -11.57
N ALA A 114 16.52 -9.76 -10.50
CA ALA A 114 17.96 -9.50 -10.52
C ALA A 114 18.76 -10.74 -10.94
N ASN A 115 18.41 -11.91 -10.38
CA ASN A 115 19.00 -13.20 -10.74
C ASN A 115 18.74 -13.58 -12.21
N ALA A 116 17.61 -13.15 -12.76
CA ALA A 116 17.25 -13.34 -14.17
C ALA A 116 17.88 -12.29 -15.12
N GLY A 117 18.73 -11.39 -14.61
CA GLY A 117 19.47 -10.42 -15.38
C GLY A 117 18.80 -9.05 -15.56
N TYR A 118 17.72 -8.78 -14.83
CA TYR A 118 17.13 -7.42 -14.79
C TYR A 118 18.04 -6.46 -14.00
N VAL A 119 18.08 -5.22 -14.43
CA VAL A 119 18.62 -4.12 -13.63
C VAL A 119 17.48 -3.58 -12.78
N CYS A 120 17.56 -3.75 -11.45
CA CYS A 120 16.48 -3.39 -10.54
C CYS A 120 16.77 -2.07 -9.83
N GLY A 121 15.82 -1.12 -9.91
CA GLY A 121 15.91 0.19 -9.28
C GLY A 121 14.74 0.47 -8.34
N LEU A 122 15.00 1.23 -7.26
CA LEU A 122 14.01 1.81 -6.36
C LEU A 122 14.21 3.31 -6.23
N SER A 123 13.16 4.07 -6.49
CA SER A 123 13.06 5.49 -6.19
C SER A 123 11.87 5.75 -5.27
N GLY A 124 12.09 6.37 -4.10
CA GLY A 124 11.04 6.80 -3.18
C GLY A 124 10.97 6.05 -1.86
N LYS A 125 9.78 5.81 -1.32
CA LYS A 125 9.59 5.26 0.03
C LYS A 125 10.01 3.79 0.12
N TRP A 126 10.95 3.46 1.03
CA TRP A 126 11.30 2.10 1.42
C TRP A 126 10.45 1.59 2.59
N HIS A 127 10.59 2.20 3.74
CA HIS A 127 9.87 1.94 4.99
C HIS A 127 9.90 0.48 5.49
N LEU A 128 10.99 -0.26 5.17
CA LEU A 128 11.24 -1.62 5.64
C LEU A 128 12.57 -1.72 6.41
N GLY A 129 12.82 -0.75 7.28
CA GLY A 129 14.03 -0.65 8.08
C GLY A 129 15.16 0.07 7.35
N ASN A 130 16.39 -0.40 7.53
CA ASN A 130 17.59 0.28 7.05
C ASN A 130 17.45 0.81 5.61
N SER A 131 17.23 2.13 5.50
CA SER A 131 17.05 2.82 4.22
C SER A 131 18.37 3.26 3.57
N ARG A 132 19.50 3.13 4.28
CA ARG A 132 20.82 3.55 3.80
C ARG A 132 21.38 2.64 2.71
N LEU A 133 21.00 1.35 2.72
CA LEU A 133 21.58 0.30 1.89
C LEU A 133 20.58 -0.28 0.91
N PRO A 134 20.99 -0.53 -0.35
CA PRO A 134 20.20 -1.36 -1.26
C PRO A 134 19.96 -2.76 -0.68
N GLN A 135 18.76 -3.29 -0.86
CA GLN A 135 18.33 -4.59 -0.34
C GLN A 135 17.57 -5.36 -1.43
N LEU A 136 17.33 -6.66 -1.21
CA LEU A 136 16.45 -7.51 -2.01
C LEU A 136 16.73 -7.52 -3.52
N GLY A 137 17.98 -7.29 -3.96
CA GLY A 137 18.34 -7.30 -5.38
C GLY A 137 18.29 -5.94 -6.07
N PHE A 138 17.90 -4.88 -5.41
CA PHE A 138 18.00 -3.53 -5.95
C PHE A 138 19.46 -3.11 -6.14
N SER A 139 19.79 -2.53 -7.29
CA SER A 139 21.13 -2.01 -7.63
C SER A 139 21.15 -0.49 -7.80
N TYR A 140 20.02 0.15 -8.09
CA TYR A 140 19.82 1.59 -8.02
C TYR A 140 18.93 1.89 -6.80
N TRP A 141 19.37 2.83 -5.97
CA TRP A 141 18.76 3.07 -4.68
C TRP A 141 18.74 4.56 -4.37
N ASN A 142 17.55 5.14 -4.46
CA ASN A 142 17.33 6.55 -4.15
C ASN A 142 16.03 6.68 -3.35
N VAL A 143 16.14 6.62 -2.02
CA VAL A 143 14.99 6.37 -1.15
C VAL A 143 14.80 7.41 -0.08
N HIS A 144 13.52 7.61 0.32
CA HIS A 144 13.17 8.40 1.49
C HIS A 144 13.76 7.77 2.76
N ALA A 145 14.39 8.58 3.62
CA ALA A 145 15.09 8.08 4.81
C ALA A 145 14.15 7.51 5.88
N GLY A 146 12.95 8.07 5.98
CA GLY A 146 11.90 7.61 6.91
C GLY A 146 10.74 6.91 6.21
N GLY A 147 9.64 6.77 6.94
CA GLY A 147 8.38 6.23 6.42
C GLY A 147 7.38 7.31 6.01
N ASP A 148 7.53 8.51 6.54
CA ASP A 148 6.67 9.68 6.37
C ASP A 148 7.49 10.97 6.50
N GLY A 149 6.88 12.12 6.24
CA GLY A 149 7.54 13.40 6.41
C GLY A 149 6.94 14.51 5.56
N ASN A 150 7.58 15.66 5.61
CA ASN A 150 7.19 16.81 4.81
C ASN A 150 7.43 16.55 3.32
N TYR A 151 6.61 17.17 2.48
CA TYR A 151 6.75 17.06 1.02
C TYR A 151 7.87 17.95 0.45
N TYR A 152 8.34 18.91 1.20
CA TYR A 152 9.53 19.71 0.86
C TYR A 152 10.67 19.38 1.80
N SER A 153 11.90 19.45 1.28
CA SER A 153 13.11 19.11 2.03
C SER A 153 13.06 17.71 2.66
N ALA A 154 12.50 16.76 1.91
CA ALA A 154 12.37 15.39 2.36
C ALA A 154 13.76 14.75 2.53
N PRO A 155 14.03 14.05 3.65
CA PRO A 155 15.31 13.39 3.85
C PRO A 155 15.43 12.16 2.94
N MET A 156 16.50 12.08 2.17
CA MET A 156 16.73 11.03 1.18
C MET A 156 18.09 10.36 1.36
N TRP A 157 18.18 9.10 0.95
CA TRP A 157 19.42 8.37 0.76
C TRP A 157 19.62 8.01 -0.72
N SER A 158 20.80 8.31 -1.24
CA SER A 158 21.25 7.83 -2.56
C SER A 158 22.53 7.03 -2.38
N ASN A 159 22.44 5.71 -2.43
CA ASN A 159 23.61 4.80 -2.32
C ASN A 159 24.58 5.25 -1.22
N PHE A 160 24.17 5.21 0.03
CA PHE A 160 24.93 5.62 1.24
C PHE A 160 25.09 7.13 1.46
N ASN A 161 24.73 7.99 0.51
CA ASN A 161 24.83 9.43 0.66
C ASN A 161 23.49 10.02 1.08
N PHE A 162 23.47 10.67 2.24
CA PHE A 162 22.31 11.39 2.73
C PHE A 162 22.23 12.77 2.06
N TYR A 163 21.02 13.19 1.67
CA TYR A 163 20.75 14.51 1.15
C TYR A 163 19.31 14.96 1.42
N GLU A 164 19.09 16.25 1.40
CA GLU A 164 17.77 16.89 1.58
C GLU A 164 17.52 17.78 0.35
N PRO A 165 16.76 17.32 -0.67
CA PRO A 165 16.45 18.13 -1.84
C PRO A 165 15.45 19.23 -1.47
N GLU A 166 15.61 20.43 -2.06
CA GLU A 166 14.68 21.55 -1.84
C GLU A 166 13.33 21.35 -2.52
N GLY A 167 13.26 20.46 -3.53
CA GLY A 167 12.08 20.23 -4.35
C GLY A 167 10.93 19.52 -3.64
N TYR A 168 9.77 19.51 -4.30
CA TYR A 168 8.62 18.71 -3.88
C TYR A 168 8.95 17.22 -4.03
N VAL A 169 8.80 16.43 -2.98
CA VAL A 169 9.31 15.05 -2.94
C VAL A 169 8.78 14.15 -4.05
N THR A 170 7.54 14.37 -4.49
CA THR A 170 6.95 13.64 -5.62
C THR A 170 7.70 13.91 -6.93
N ASP A 171 8.12 15.16 -7.15
CA ASP A 171 8.96 15.52 -8.30
C ASP A 171 10.35 14.89 -8.17
N VAL A 172 10.97 14.98 -7.00
CA VAL A 172 12.30 14.39 -6.74
C VAL A 172 12.31 12.88 -6.97
N ILE A 173 11.30 12.16 -6.49
CA ILE A 173 11.17 10.72 -6.73
C ILE A 173 11.07 10.42 -8.22
N THR A 174 10.32 11.23 -8.96
CA THR A 174 10.17 11.05 -10.40
C THR A 174 11.44 11.41 -11.19
N ASP A 175 12.14 12.47 -10.78
CA ASP A 175 13.42 12.87 -11.40
C ASP A 175 14.45 11.76 -11.25
N ASN A 176 14.57 11.16 -10.05
CA ASN A 176 15.43 10.01 -9.79
C ASN A 176 15.01 8.77 -10.62
N ALA A 177 13.70 8.55 -10.77
CA ALA A 177 13.18 7.46 -11.62
C ALA A 177 13.56 7.66 -13.09
N ILE A 178 13.42 8.88 -13.61
CA ILE A 178 13.80 9.22 -14.99
C ILE A 178 15.32 9.13 -15.18
N GLU A 179 16.12 9.53 -14.20
CA GLU A 179 17.59 9.34 -14.22
C GLU A 179 17.95 7.86 -14.38
N PHE A 180 17.31 6.97 -13.61
CA PHE A 180 17.48 5.53 -13.78
C PHE A 180 17.12 5.09 -15.19
N LEU A 181 15.95 5.50 -15.70
CA LEU A 181 15.49 5.14 -17.04
C LEU A 181 16.46 5.62 -18.13
N GLU A 182 16.97 6.85 -18.03
CA GLU A 182 18.01 7.38 -18.95
C GLU A 182 19.26 6.50 -18.97
N ALA A 183 19.66 6.00 -17.82
CA ALA A 183 20.82 5.10 -17.69
C ALA A 183 20.57 3.69 -18.26
N GLN A 184 19.30 3.29 -18.46
CA GLN A 184 18.93 1.95 -18.99
C GLN A 184 18.54 1.99 -20.49
N LYS A 185 18.11 3.12 -21.06
CA LYS A 185 17.49 3.18 -22.39
C LYS A 185 18.30 2.60 -23.55
N SER A 186 19.62 2.62 -23.45
CA SER A 186 20.53 2.10 -24.46
C SER A 186 21.10 0.72 -24.15
N LYS A 187 20.75 0.11 -23.01
CA LYS A 187 21.25 -1.19 -22.62
C LYS A 187 20.38 -2.31 -23.22
N ASP A 188 21.02 -3.38 -23.62
CA ASP A 188 20.36 -4.58 -24.17
C ASP A 188 19.99 -5.58 -23.05
N VAL A 189 19.52 -5.03 -21.91
CA VAL A 189 19.06 -5.81 -20.75
C VAL A 189 17.76 -5.21 -20.24
N PRO A 190 16.80 -6.03 -19.78
CA PRO A 190 15.55 -5.53 -19.23
C PRO A 190 15.79 -4.83 -17.89
N PHE A 191 14.89 -3.94 -17.51
CA PHE A 191 14.91 -3.29 -16.23
C PHE A 191 13.60 -3.49 -15.45
N SER A 192 13.70 -3.44 -14.12
CA SER A 192 12.57 -3.35 -13.20
C SER A 192 12.75 -2.10 -12.35
N LEU A 193 11.87 -1.11 -12.50
CA LEU A 193 11.88 0.12 -11.73
C LEU A 193 10.67 0.18 -10.80
N ASN A 194 10.94 0.30 -9.51
CA ASN A 194 9.95 0.54 -8.49
C ASN A 194 9.95 2.04 -8.16
N ILE A 195 8.80 2.70 -8.36
CA ILE A 195 8.58 4.12 -8.04
C ILE A 195 7.59 4.17 -6.90
N HIS A 196 8.09 4.35 -5.69
CA HIS A 196 7.28 4.34 -4.47
C HIS A 196 7.08 5.77 -3.97
N TYR A 197 5.98 6.38 -4.34
CA TYR A 197 5.64 7.72 -3.87
C TYR A 197 5.33 7.73 -2.37
N THR A 198 5.57 8.87 -1.72
CA THR A 198 5.03 9.17 -0.39
C THR A 198 3.61 9.74 -0.49
N ALA A 199 3.23 10.25 -1.65
CA ALA A 199 1.88 10.71 -1.95
C ALA A 199 0.88 9.54 -2.03
N PRO A 200 -0.38 9.74 -1.55
CA PRO A 200 -0.93 10.92 -0.90
C PRO A 200 -0.90 10.90 0.65
N HIS A 201 0.07 10.22 1.29
CA HIS A 201 0.20 10.21 2.75
C HIS A 201 0.24 11.62 3.35
N ALA A 202 -0.27 11.79 4.58
CA ALA A 202 -0.15 13.05 5.31
C ALA A 202 1.33 13.51 5.43
N PRO A 203 1.60 14.83 5.60
CA PRO A 203 0.70 15.92 6.00
C PRO A 203 -0.05 16.58 4.83
N TRP A 204 -1.30 16.99 5.08
CA TRP A 204 -2.19 17.59 4.07
C TRP A 204 -2.41 19.09 4.25
N ASN A 205 -1.60 19.74 5.06
CA ASN A 205 -1.65 21.18 5.26
C ASN A 205 -1.07 21.93 4.04
N ARG A 206 -1.54 23.15 3.85
CA ARG A 206 -1.26 24.00 2.69
C ARG A 206 0.23 24.18 2.39
N GLU A 207 1.06 24.27 3.42
CA GLU A 207 2.50 24.53 3.32
C GLU A 207 3.28 23.33 2.75
N ASN A 208 2.70 22.14 2.82
CA ASN A 208 3.31 20.92 2.29
C ASN A 208 2.99 20.65 0.82
N HIS A 209 2.20 21.48 0.17
CA HIS A 209 1.75 21.23 -1.21
C HIS A 209 1.95 22.46 -2.11
N PRO A 210 1.96 22.28 -3.45
CA PRO A 210 1.96 23.40 -4.39
C PRO A 210 0.76 24.31 -4.14
N ILE A 211 1.05 25.50 -3.65
CA ILE A 211 0.07 26.42 -3.07
C ILE A 211 -1.09 26.74 -4.03
N GLN A 212 -0.76 26.99 -5.31
CA GLN A 212 -1.79 27.29 -6.31
C GLN A 212 -2.78 26.14 -6.54
N ARG A 213 -2.29 24.90 -6.49
CA ARG A 213 -3.12 23.71 -6.65
C ARG A 213 -3.97 23.48 -5.40
N PHE A 214 -3.36 23.55 -4.23
CA PHE A 214 -4.08 23.45 -2.96
C PHE A 214 -5.19 24.50 -2.86
N ASP A 215 -4.87 25.77 -3.14
CA ASP A 215 -5.85 26.86 -3.11
C ASP A 215 -6.96 26.69 -4.14
N SER A 216 -6.67 26.08 -5.29
CA SER A 216 -7.69 25.74 -6.28
C SER A 216 -8.74 24.78 -5.72
N TYR A 217 -8.31 23.67 -5.11
CA TYR A 217 -9.23 22.75 -4.44
C TYR A 217 -9.93 23.39 -3.24
N PHE A 218 -9.17 24.09 -2.39
CA PHE A 218 -9.71 24.69 -1.20
C PHE A 218 -10.80 25.73 -1.47
N ASN A 219 -10.66 26.52 -2.53
CA ASN A 219 -11.61 27.60 -2.84
C ASN A 219 -12.74 27.18 -3.80
N ASN A 220 -12.52 26.20 -4.67
CA ASN A 220 -13.42 25.94 -5.78
C ASN A 220 -14.11 24.57 -5.75
N SER A 221 -13.57 23.55 -5.06
CA SER A 221 -14.20 22.24 -4.97
C SER A 221 -15.36 22.25 -3.98
N SER A 222 -16.44 21.58 -4.33
CA SER A 222 -17.57 21.38 -3.41
C SER A 222 -17.30 20.25 -2.40
N PHE A 223 -16.52 19.25 -2.83
CA PHE A 223 -16.32 17.98 -2.14
C PHE A 223 -17.63 17.24 -1.83
N ASP A 224 -18.63 17.41 -2.71
CA ASP A 224 -19.95 16.78 -2.55
C ASP A 224 -19.89 15.25 -2.72
N GLU A 225 -18.90 14.76 -3.48
CA GLU A 225 -18.64 13.32 -3.65
C GLU A 225 -18.00 12.69 -2.40
N MET A 226 -17.45 13.53 -1.50
CA MET A 226 -16.80 13.04 -0.28
C MET A 226 -17.78 12.98 0.87
N PRO A 227 -17.83 11.85 1.61
CA PRO A 227 -18.72 11.69 2.74
C PRO A 227 -18.50 12.76 3.82
N ASN A 228 -19.61 13.25 4.38
CA ASN A 228 -19.61 14.16 5.52
C ASN A 228 -20.39 13.54 6.68
N GLN A 229 -19.93 12.37 7.11
CA GLN A 229 -20.57 11.61 8.18
C GLN A 229 -20.06 12.09 9.55
N LYS A 230 -20.88 11.85 10.58
CA LYS A 230 -20.45 12.08 11.96
C LYS A 230 -19.22 11.24 12.27
N ILE A 231 -18.26 11.82 12.98
CA ILE A 231 -17.04 11.13 13.42
C ILE A 231 -17.41 9.78 14.07
N HIS A 232 -16.76 8.73 13.62
CA HIS A 232 -16.98 7.37 14.11
C HIS A 232 -16.71 7.30 15.62
N ARG A 233 -17.54 6.56 16.35
CA ARG A 233 -17.44 6.46 17.83
C ARG A 233 -16.08 5.96 18.31
N ASP A 234 -15.45 5.08 17.53
CA ASP A 234 -14.16 4.45 17.83
C ASP A 234 -12.98 5.14 17.11
N HIS A 235 -13.24 6.28 16.44
CA HIS A 235 -12.18 7.08 15.83
C HIS A 235 -11.19 7.57 16.90
N LEU A 236 -9.90 7.50 16.60
CA LEU A 236 -8.82 7.86 17.53
C LEU A 236 -8.71 9.38 17.72
N GLN A 237 -9.65 9.95 18.46
CA GLN A 237 -9.75 11.39 18.70
C GLN A 237 -8.56 11.98 19.45
N LYS A 238 -7.74 11.15 20.10
CA LYS A 238 -6.58 11.59 20.89
C LYS A 238 -5.26 11.53 20.11
N HIS A 239 -5.26 11.08 18.86
CA HIS A 239 -4.07 11.19 18.02
C HIS A 239 -3.91 12.65 17.59
N PRO A 240 -2.73 13.28 17.76
CA PRO A 240 -2.53 14.69 17.43
C PRO A 240 -2.92 15.06 15.98
N LEU A 241 -2.89 14.10 15.05
CA LEU A 241 -3.30 14.29 13.67
C LEU A 241 -4.80 14.00 13.44
N ALA A 242 -5.40 13.10 14.19
CA ALA A 242 -6.80 12.70 13.99
C ALA A 242 -7.80 13.77 14.46
N SER A 243 -7.47 14.53 15.48
CA SER A 243 -8.31 15.63 15.99
C SER A 243 -8.38 16.83 15.04
N LEU A 244 -7.56 16.87 13.99
CA LEU A 244 -7.47 17.99 13.07
C LEU A 244 -8.13 17.71 11.71
N LEU A 245 -8.51 16.46 11.41
CA LEU A 245 -8.78 16.06 10.02
C LEU A 245 -10.24 16.22 9.57
N GLY A 246 -11.20 16.24 10.45
CA GLY A 246 -12.61 16.31 10.01
C GLY A 246 -13.59 16.87 11.03
N ASP A 247 -13.09 17.40 12.14
CA ASP A 247 -13.89 17.89 13.25
C ASP A 247 -14.59 19.24 12.98
N THR A 248 -14.08 20.01 12.03
CA THR A 248 -14.68 21.26 11.56
C THR A 248 -14.76 21.30 10.04
N PRO A 249 -15.70 22.10 9.45
CA PRO A 249 -15.77 22.26 8.00
C PRO A 249 -14.45 22.71 7.36
N ASP A 250 -13.71 23.62 8.02
CA ASP A 250 -12.44 24.14 7.50
C ASP A 250 -11.33 23.07 7.56
N ASN A 251 -11.25 22.29 8.65
CA ASN A 251 -10.29 21.19 8.79
C ASN A 251 -10.58 20.09 7.75
N ARG A 252 -11.86 19.72 7.57
CA ARG A 252 -12.29 18.80 6.52
C ARG A 252 -11.85 19.28 5.14
N ARG A 253 -12.15 20.53 4.81
CA ARG A 253 -11.80 21.13 3.53
C ARG A 253 -10.30 21.19 3.32
N SER A 254 -9.53 21.57 4.33
CA SER A 254 -8.06 21.61 4.28
C SER A 254 -7.47 20.21 4.01
N ALA A 255 -7.92 19.19 4.75
CA ALA A 255 -7.45 17.82 4.59
C ALA A 255 -7.75 17.25 3.20
N LEU A 256 -8.99 17.44 2.70
CA LEU A 256 -9.37 17.01 1.36
C LEU A 256 -8.58 17.75 0.28
N SER A 257 -8.35 19.05 0.44
CA SER A 257 -7.56 19.84 -0.52
C SER A 257 -6.12 19.35 -0.61
N GLY A 258 -5.48 19.06 0.54
CA GLY A 258 -4.13 18.52 0.56
C GLY A 258 -4.04 17.11 -0.02
N TYR A 259 -5.00 16.25 0.32
CA TYR A 259 -5.07 14.89 -0.20
C TYR A 259 -5.25 14.87 -1.73
N PHE A 260 -6.21 15.66 -2.26
CA PHE A 260 -6.45 15.77 -3.70
C PHE A 260 -5.26 16.39 -4.43
N THR A 261 -4.65 17.42 -3.85
CA THR A 261 -3.44 18.05 -4.42
C THR A 261 -2.30 17.04 -4.55
N SER A 262 -2.05 16.24 -3.51
CA SER A 262 -0.96 15.26 -3.54
C SER A 262 -1.20 14.16 -4.60
N ILE A 263 -2.45 13.73 -4.79
CA ILE A 263 -2.80 12.76 -5.84
C ILE A 263 -2.64 13.37 -7.23
N GLU A 264 -3.14 14.60 -7.46
CA GLU A 264 -3.01 15.24 -8.77
C GLU A 264 -1.55 15.50 -9.15
N GLU A 265 -0.71 15.90 -8.19
CA GLU A 265 0.72 16.07 -8.42
C GLU A 265 1.43 14.74 -8.69
N MET A 266 1.00 13.66 -8.03
CA MET A 266 1.48 12.31 -8.33
C MET A 266 1.05 11.86 -9.72
N ASP A 267 -0.22 12.06 -10.10
CA ASP A 267 -0.72 11.75 -11.44
C ASP A 267 0.06 12.49 -12.53
N ARG A 268 0.35 13.78 -12.33
CA ARG A 268 1.20 14.57 -13.25
C ARG A 268 2.58 13.94 -13.39
N ASN A 269 3.16 13.46 -12.33
CA ASN A 269 4.48 12.83 -12.33
C ASN A 269 4.46 11.42 -12.96
N ILE A 270 3.40 10.66 -12.79
CA ILE A 270 3.16 9.40 -13.53
C ILE A 270 3.10 9.69 -15.03
N GLY A 271 2.44 10.77 -15.44
CA GLY A 271 2.42 11.23 -16.82
C GLY A 271 3.82 11.45 -17.39
N ARG A 272 4.72 12.10 -16.64
CA ARG A 272 6.13 12.30 -17.06
C ARG A 272 6.86 10.98 -17.35
N VAL A 273 6.62 9.95 -16.55
CA VAL A 273 7.21 8.61 -16.76
C VAL A 273 6.63 7.95 -18.01
N ILE A 274 5.32 8.02 -18.22
CA ILE A 274 4.67 7.45 -19.42
C ILE A 274 5.16 8.15 -20.68
N ASP A 275 5.19 9.48 -20.69
CA ASP A 275 5.64 10.29 -21.82
C ASP A 275 7.11 10.01 -22.14
N TRP A 276 7.95 9.81 -21.10
CA TRP A 276 9.35 9.43 -21.31
C TRP A 276 9.48 8.05 -22.00
N LEU A 277 8.69 7.06 -21.57
CA LEU A 277 8.66 5.72 -22.19
C LEU A 277 8.24 5.80 -23.66
N GLU A 278 7.24 6.60 -23.98
CA GLU A 278 6.78 6.80 -25.38
C GLU A 278 7.83 7.47 -26.23
N ALA A 279 8.41 8.57 -25.73
CA ALA A 279 9.45 9.31 -26.45
C ALA A 279 10.70 8.45 -26.77
N ASN A 280 10.92 7.40 -25.96
CA ASN A 280 12.05 6.48 -26.15
C ASN A 280 11.63 5.12 -26.77
N ASN A 281 10.40 4.97 -27.27
CA ASN A 281 9.85 3.74 -27.86
C ASN A 281 9.97 2.51 -26.93
N LEU A 282 9.75 2.71 -25.64
CA LEU A 282 9.82 1.67 -24.61
C LEU A 282 8.44 1.28 -24.05
N ARG A 283 7.39 2.09 -24.31
CA ARG A 283 6.06 1.92 -23.72
C ARG A 283 5.45 0.54 -24.02
N ASP A 284 5.50 0.11 -25.28
CA ASP A 284 4.91 -1.17 -25.72
C ASP A 284 5.63 -2.39 -25.12
N ASN A 285 6.92 -2.23 -24.76
CA ASN A 285 7.71 -3.29 -24.13
C ASN A 285 7.87 -3.08 -22.62
N THR A 286 6.95 -2.38 -21.99
CA THR A 286 6.99 -2.11 -20.54
C THR A 286 5.63 -2.37 -19.91
N LEU A 287 5.59 -3.35 -18.99
CA LEU A 287 4.46 -3.55 -18.11
C LEU A 287 4.47 -2.47 -17.03
N ILE A 288 3.39 -1.71 -16.92
CA ILE A 288 3.18 -0.74 -15.85
C ILE A 288 2.13 -1.29 -14.89
N ILE A 289 2.47 -1.38 -13.62
CA ILE A 289 1.57 -1.68 -12.51
C ILE A 289 1.49 -0.42 -11.65
N PHE A 290 0.29 0.11 -11.46
CA PHE A 290 -0.01 1.15 -10.49
C PHE A 290 -0.88 0.57 -9.39
N THR A 291 -0.51 0.78 -8.12
CA THR A 291 -1.32 0.39 -6.95
C THR A 291 -0.97 1.25 -5.74
N SER A 292 -1.65 1.03 -4.60
CA SER A 292 -1.34 1.62 -3.30
C SER A 292 -0.93 0.54 -2.30
N ASP A 293 -0.18 0.92 -1.26
CA ASP A 293 0.14 -0.01 -0.16
C ASP A 293 -1.07 -0.33 0.71
N ASN A 294 -1.94 0.63 0.99
CA ASN A 294 -3.22 0.43 1.66
C ASN A 294 -4.25 1.46 1.19
N GLY A 295 -5.50 1.24 1.55
CA GLY A 295 -6.59 2.18 1.33
C GLY A 295 -6.58 3.34 2.32
N MET A 296 -7.55 4.25 2.17
CA MET A 296 -7.71 5.44 3.01
C MET A 296 -9.16 5.86 3.08
N SER A 297 -9.63 6.20 4.27
CA SER A 297 -10.92 6.84 4.50
C SER A 297 -10.72 8.33 4.73
N MET A 298 -11.44 9.17 3.97
CA MET A 298 -11.45 10.63 4.10
C MET A 298 -12.88 11.09 4.42
N GLY A 299 -13.37 10.66 5.60
CA GLY A 299 -14.74 10.90 6.06
C GLY A 299 -15.69 9.71 5.85
N HIS A 300 -15.30 8.67 5.10
CA HIS A 300 -16.07 7.43 4.97
C HIS A 300 -16.24 6.78 6.34
N HIS A 301 -17.45 6.35 6.67
CA HIS A 301 -17.83 5.86 8.00
C HIS A 301 -17.52 6.84 9.15
N GLY A 302 -17.32 8.12 8.85
CA GLY A 302 -16.86 9.12 9.81
C GLY A 302 -15.40 8.92 10.25
N ILE A 303 -14.60 8.18 9.47
CA ILE A 303 -13.19 7.89 9.74
C ILE A 303 -12.30 8.76 8.85
N TRP A 304 -11.25 9.29 9.45
CA TRP A 304 -10.16 10.01 8.79
C TRP A 304 -8.87 9.24 9.05
N GLY A 305 -8.59 8.25 8.21
CA GLY A 305 -7.49 7.32 8.40
C GLY A 305 -7.71 5.99 7.68
N LYS A 306 -6.77 5.10 7.85
CA LYS A 306 -6.78 3.72 7.35
C LYS A 306 -7.23 2.73 8.43
N GLY A 307 -6.81 1.47 8.41
CA GLY A 307 -7.18 0.47 9.42
C GLY A 307 -6.99 0.95 10.85
N ASN A 308 -5.86 1.62 11.11
CA ASN A 308 -5.51 2.20 12.39
C ASN A 308 -6.19 3.55 12.71
N GLY A 309 -7.11 4.01 11.89
CA GLY A 309 -7.90 5.22 12.16
C GLY A 309 -8.93 5.05 13.29
N THR A 310 -9.20 3.82 13.71
CA THR A 310 -10.11 3.48 14.82
C THR A 310 -9.45 2.51 15.80
N TYR A 311 -10.04 2.42 17.00
CA TYR A 311 -9.77 1.31 17.91
C TYR A 311 -11.08 0.77 18.48
N PRO A 312 -11.40 -0.53 18.32
CA PRO A 312 -10.61 -1.54 17.57
C PRO A 312 -10.37 -1.15 16.12
N PRO A 313 -9.29 -1.70 15.49
CA PRO A 313 -8.97 -1.38 14.10
C PRO A 313 -10.10 -1.78 13.15
N ASN A 314 -10.30 -0.98 12.10
CA ASN A 314 -11.34 -1.23 11.11
C ASN A 314 -10.80 -1.94 9.87
N MET A 315 -11.69 -2.70 9.22
CA MET A 315 -11.44 -3.41 7.97
C MET A 315 -12.45 -3.02 6.88
N PHE A 316 -12.94 -1.76 6.91
CA PHE A 316 -13.83 -1.26 5.86
C PHE A 316 -13.14 -1.30 4.49
N ASP A 317 -13.91 -1.55 3.43
CA ASP A 317 -13.37 -1.59 2.06
C ASP A 317 -12.57 -0.33 1.72
N THR A 318 -12.94 0.83 2.24
CA THR A 318 -12.19 2.08 2.05
C THR A 318 -10.77 2.05 2.64
N ALA A 319 -10.51 1.25 3.67
CA ALA A 319 -9.19 1.09 4.28
C ALA A 319 -8.38 -0.06 3.65
N ILE A 320 -9.06 -1.10 3.11
CA ILE A 320 -8.37 -2.31 2.63
C ILE A 320 -8.37 -2.48 1.11
N LYS A 321 -9.30 -1.86 0.37
CA LYS A 321 -9.26 -1.83 -1.11
C LYS A 321 -8.25 -0.79 -1.57
N VAL A 322 -7.41 -1.19 -2.52
CA VAL A 322 -6.40 -0.33 -3.12
C VAL A 322 -6.68 -0.09 -4.60
N PRO A 323 -6.43 1.11 -5.12
CA PRO A 323 -6.50 1.35 -6.55
C PRO A 323 -5.47 0.45 -7.24
N THR A 324 -5.86 -0.24 -8.31
CA THR A 324 -4.91 -1.05 -9.07
C THR A 324 -5.22 -0.96 -10.55
N ILE A 325 -4.21 -0.58 -11.35
CA ILE A 325 -4.27 -0.51 -12.80
C ILE A 325 -3.04 -1.21 -13.35
N ILE A 326 -3.24 -2.10 -14.33
CA ILE A 326 -2.13 -2.79 -15.01
C ILE A 326 -2.27 -2.59 -16.51
N SER A 327 -1.18 -2.15 -17.15
CA SER A 327 -1.19 -1.77 -18.56
C SER A 327 0.11 -2.12 -19.26
N GLN A 328 -0.01 -2.78 -20.41
CA GLN A 328 1.04 -2.90 -21.42
C GLN A 328 0.35 -2.90 -22.80
N PRO A 329 0.53 -1.86 -23.64
CA PRO A 329 -0.12 -1.79 -24.93
C PRO A 329 0.17 -3.01 -25.82
N GLY A 330 -0.87 -3.50 -26.47
CA GLY A 330 -0.78 -4.65 -27.40
C GLY A 330 -0.69 -6.02 -26.74
N ILE A 331 -0.61 -6.13 -25.42
CA ILE A 331 -0.59 -7.40 -24.67
C ILE A 331 -1.72 -7.43 -23.64
N VAL A 332 -1.73 -6.49 -22.70
CA VAL A 332 -2.80 -6.40 -21.70
C VAL A 332 -4.08 -5.88 -22.36
N PRO A 333 -5.25 -6.54 -22.14
CA PRO A 333 -6.53 -6.06 -22.63
C PRO A 333 -6.80 -4.62 -22.20
N GLN A 334 -7.35 -3.84 -23.13
CA GLN A 334 -7.55 -2.40 -22.90
C GLN A 334 -9.00 -2.09 -22.50
N ASN A 335 -9.16 -1.05 -21.66
CA ASN A 335 -10.45 -0.54 -21.23
C ASN A 335 -11.35 -1.61 -20.59
N ILE A 336 -10.75 -2.45 -19.77
CA ILE A 336 -11.43 -3.51 -19.01
C ILE A 336 -11.49 -3.10 -17.55
N VAL A 337 -12.62 -3.39 -16.92
CA VAL A 337 -12.77 -3.36 -15.45
C VAL A 337 -12.94 -4.82 -14.99
N SER A 338 -12.05 -5.30 -14.12
CA SER A 338 -12.14 -6.63 -13.51
C SER A 338 -12.71 -6.52 -12.10
N ASP A 339 -13.67 -7.39 -11.80
CA ASP A 339 -14.27 -7.57 -10.46
C ASP A 339 -13.70 -8.78 -9.70
N ASP A 340 -12.60 -9.36 -10.20
CA ASP A 340 -11.93 -10.49 -9.57
C ASP A 340 -11.37 -10.12 -8.19
N LEU A 341 -11.47 -11.06 -7.23
CA LEU A 341 -10.91 -10.90 -5.90
C LEU A 341 -9.41 -11.18 -5.92
N LEU A 342 -8.59 -10.14 -5.80
CA LEU A 342 -7.14 -10.19 -5.85
C LEU A 342 -6.53 -9.47 -4.65
N SER A 343 -5.31 -9.85 -4.28
CA SER A 343 -4.57 -9.23 -3.18
C SER A 343 -3.12 -8.96 -3.54
N GLN A 344 -2.47 -8.12 -2.77
CA GLN A 344 -1.06 -7.75 -2.95
C GLN A 344 -0.11 -8.95 -2.94
N TYR A 345 -0.43 -10.02 -2.22
CA TYR A 345 0.38 -11.25 -2.22
C TYR A 345 0.30 -12.01 -3.56
N ASP A 346 -0.64 -11.67 -4.45
CA ASP A 346 -0.74 -12.23 -5.81
C ASP A 346 0.25 -11.58 -6.80
N PHE A 347 0.86 -10.44 -6.46
CA PHE A 347 1.81 -9.77 -7.36
C PHE A 347 3.05 -10.61 -7.63
N THR A 348 3.66 -11.21 -6.62
CA THR A 348 4.89 -12.00 -6.80
C THR A 348 4.72 -13.11 -7.84
N PRO A 349 3.77 -14.06 -7.72
CA PRO A 349 3.59 -15.10 -8.73
C PRO A 349 3.18 -14.53 -10.10
N THR A 350 2.36 -13.47 -10.12
CA THR A 350 1.89 -12.87 -11.37
C THR A 350 3.02 -12.20 -12.15
N ILE A 351 3.85 -11.40 -11.49
CA ILE A 351 4.97 -10.72 -12.12
C ILE A 351 5.96 -11.74 -12.69
N LEU A 352 6.34 -12.74 -11.90
CA LEU A 352 7.32 -13.72 -12.34
C LEU A 352 6.81 -14.55 -13.53
N GLU A 353 5.56 -15.00 -13.48
CA GLU A 353 4.94 -15.74 -14.58
C GLU A 353 4.73 -14.88 -15.84
N TYR A 354 4.27 -13.64 -15.67
CA TYR A 354 4.05 -12.72 -16.79
C TYR A 354 5.35 -12.43 -17.54
N LEU A 355 6.45 -12.25 -16.80
CA LEU A 355 7.77 -12.00 -17.37
C LEU A 355 8.48 -13.27 -17.86
N GLY A 356 7.83 -14.43 -17.80
CA GLY A 356 8.34 -15.71 -18.29
C GLY A 356 9.53 -16.23 -17.52
N LEU A 357 9.52 -16.06 -16.18
CA LEU A 357 10.56 -16.54 -15.29
C LEU A 357 10.12 -17.82 -14.61
N ASP A 358 11.03 -18.78 -14.51
CA ASP A 358 10.84 -19.97 -13.70
C ASP A 358 10.96 -19.59 -12.21
N PHE A 359 9.98 -19.94 -11.42
CA PHE A 359 9.98 -19.70 -9.99
C PHE A 359 9.29 -20.83 -9.23
N THR A 360 9.63 -20.95 -7.96
CA THR A 360 8.94 -21.87 -7.04
C THR A 360 8.41 -21.05 -5.88
N LEU A 361 7.10 -21.03 -5.72
CA LEU A 361 6.48 -20.38 -4.56
C LEU A 361 6.80 -21.18 -3.29
N SER A 362 7.10 -20.47 -2.23
CA SER A 362 7.12 -21.04 -0.89
C SER A 362 5.71 -21.51 -0.51
N GLU A 363 5.62 -22.58 0.27
CA GLU A 363 4.33 -23.06 0.83
C GLU A 363 3.63 -22.02 1.71
N LYS A 364 4.36 -21.00 2.15
CA LYS A 364 3.86 -19.87 2.95
C LYS A 364 3.39 -18.66 2.12
N MET A 365 3.44 -18.76 0.81
CA MET A 365 2.90 -17.73 -0.09
C MET A 365 1.48 -18.10 -0.51
N PRO A 366 0.44 -17.35 -0.12
CA PRO A 366 -0.94 -17.65 -0.48
C PRO A 366 -1.29 -17.25 -1.90
N GLY A 367 -0.45 -16.43 -2.54
CA GLY A 367 -0.74 -15.77 -3.82
C GLY A 367 -0.94 -16.75 -4.97
N LYS A 368 -1.89 -16.40 -5.85
CA LYS A 368 -2.12 -17.05 -7.13
C LYS A 368 -1.79 -16.08 -8.26
N SER A 369 -1.14 -16.61 -9.29
CA SER A 369 -0.89 -15.79 -10.48
C SER A 369 -2.17 -15.51 -11.24
N PHE A 370 -2.40 -14.25 -11.58
CA PHE A 370 -3.43 -13.79 -12.51
C PHE A 370 -2.83 -13.33 -13.87
N SER A 371 -1.66 -13.82 -14.20
CA SER A 371 -0.96 -13.54 -15.47
C SER A 371 -1.79 -13.88 -16.71
N SER A 372 -2.62 -14.95 -16.66
CA SER A 372 -3.56 -15.30 -17.72
C SER A 372 -4.58 -14.20 -18.01
N LEU A 373 -5.13 -13.56 -16.94
CA LEU A 373 -6.04 -12.43 -17.08
C LEU A 373 -5.36 -11.24 -17.80
N LEU A 374 -4.09 -10.97 -17.49
CA LEU A 374 -3.31 -9.94 -18.16
C LEU A 374 -3.02 -10.23 -19.64
N LYS A 375 -3.16 -11.47 -20.07
CA LYS A 375 -3.04 -11.92 -21.47
C LYS A 375 -4.38 -12.06 -22.17
N GLY A 376 -5.49 -11.71 -21.52
CA GLY A 376 -6.84 -11.84 -22.06
C GLY A 376 -7.38 -13.27 -22.07
N GLU A 377 -6.79 -14.14 -21.26
CA GLU A 377 -7.20 -15.54 -21.11
C GLU A 377 -8.13 -15.72 -19.90
N SER A 378 -8.75 -16.90 -19.78
CA SER A 378 -9.58 -17.22 -18.63
C SER A 378 -8.74 -17.32 -17.36
N PHE A 379 -9.27 -16.76 -16.26
CA PHE A 379 -8.67 -16.81 -14.95
C PHE A 379 -9.66 -17.38 -13.93
N ASP A 380 -9.19 -18.33 -13.12
CA ASP A 380 -9.96 -18.89 -11.99
C ASP A 380 -9.60 -18.12 -10.73
N SER A 381 -10.36 -17.07 -10.44
CA SER A 381 -10.12 -16.19 -9.30
C SER A 381 -10.32 -16.91 -7.96
N SER A 382 -9.68 -16.41 -6.93
CA SER A 382 -9.89 -16.90 -5.57
C SER A 382 -11.32 -16.62 -5.10
N ASN A 383 -11.92 -17.58 -4.39
CA ASN A 383 -13.25 -17.39 -3.81
C ASN A 383 -13.28 -16.40 -2.64
N HIS A 384 -12.12 -16.14 -2.06
CA HIS A 384 -11.96 -15.23 -0.93
C HIS A 384 -10.55 -14.65 -0.88
N ILE A 385 -10.43 -13.54 -0.15
CA ILE A 385 -9.15 -12.95 0.27
C ILE A 385 -9.16 -12.78 1.79
N CYS A 386 -7.96 -12.79 2.39
CA CYS A 386 -7.76 -12.55 3.81
C CYS A 386 -6.84 -11.34 4.03
N VAL A 387 -7.14 -10.58 5.07
CA VAL A 387 -6.38 -9.38 5.47
C VAL A 387 -6.09 -9.46 6.97
N PHE A 388 -4.88 -9.05 7.34
CA PHE A 388 -4.42 -8.95 8.72
C PHE A 388 -4.28 -7.47 9.10
N ASP A 389 -4.65 -7.12 10.34
CA ASP A 389 -4.43 -5.78 10.89
C ASP A 389 -3.26 -5.75 11.87
N GLU A 390 -2.59 -4.60 11.95
CA GLU A 390 -1.40 -4.40 12.78
C GLU A 390 -1.70 -4.13 14.27
N TYR A 391 -2.90 -3.61 14.59
CA TYR A 391 -3.21 -3.14 15.94
C TYR A 391 -3.90 -4.19 16.81
N GLY A 392 -3.24 -5.25 17.03
CA GLY A 392 -3.81 -6.37 17.74
C GLY A 392 -4.41 -7.38 16.79
N PRO A 393 -4.67 -8.58 17.27
CA PRO A 393 -5.02 -9.71 16.43
C PRO A 393 -6.40 -9.56 15.81
N THR A 394 -6.50 -8.76 14.77
CA THR A 394 -7.68 -8.61 13.93
C THR A 394 -7.41 -9.23 12.57
N ARG A 395 -8.28 -10.13 12.15
CA ARG A 395 -8.21 -10.79 10.85
C ARG A 395 -9.54 -10.68 10.13
N MET A 396 -9.52 -10.57 8.84
CA MET A 396 -10.70 -10.45 8.00
C MET A 396 -10.66 -11.46 6.86
N ILE A 397 -11.81 -12.06 6.54
CA ILE A 397 -12.05 -12.78 5.30
C ILE A 397 -13.17 -12.12 4.51
N ARG A 398 -12.96 -12.00 3.20
CA ARG A 398 -13.90 -11.43 2.26
C ARG A 398 -14.12 -12.35 1.06
N THR A 399 -15.36 -12.62 0.76
CA THR A 399 -15.84 -13.22 -0.49
C THR A 399 -16.49 -12.12 -1.35
N LYS A 400 -16.98 -12.41 -2.55
CA LYS A 400 -17.78 -11.45 -3.31
C LYS A 400 -19.05 -11.00 -2.56
N LYS A 401 -19.62 -11.88 -1.74
CA LYS A 401 -20.89 -11.65 -1.03
C LYS A 401 -20.74 -11.25 0.41
N TRP A 402 -19.80 -11.84 1.14
CA TRP A 402 -19.70 -11.70 2.58
C TRP A 402 -18.35 -11.15 3.00
N LYS A 403 -18.34 -10.34 4.05
CA LYS A 403 -17.15 -9.95 4.80
C LYS A 403 -17.35 -10.30 6.27
N TYR A 404 -16.35 -10.95 6.88
CA TYR A 404 -16.31 -11.25 8.30
C TYR A 404 -15.01 -10.76 8.91
N VAL A 405 -15.12 -9.99 10.01
CA VAL A 405 -13.98 -9.47 10.77
C VAL A 405 -13.96 -10.15 12.13
N HIS A 406 -12.88 -10.87 12.40
CA HIS A 406 -12.66 -11.53 13.68
C HIS A 406 -11.61 -10.79 14.50
N ARG A 407 -11.92 -10.52 15.78
CA ARG A 407 -11.00 -9.92 16.73
C ARG A 407 -10.73 -10.87 17.85
N TYR A 408 -9.47 -11.31 17.98
CA TYR A 408 -8.99 -12.19 19.03
C TYR A 408 -8.81 -11.41 20.34
N ALA A 409 -8.74 -12.12 21.48
CA ALA A 409 -8.32 -11.48 22.72
C ALA A 409 -6.84 -11.04 22.61
N SER A 410 -6.53 -9.86 23.11
CA SER A 410 -5.17 -9.29 23.02
C SER A 410 -4.84 -8.52 24.30
N GLY A 411 -3.87 -9.01 25.07
CA GLY A 411 -3.51 -8.43 26.36
C GLY A 411 -4.72 -8.29 27.29
N PRO A 412 -5.09 -7.08 27.75
CA PRO A 412 -6.24 -6.85 28.61
C PRO A 412 -7.59 -6.85 27.88
N TYR A 413 -7.59 -6.95 26.53
CA TYR A 413 -8.81 -6.84 25.74
C TYR A 413 -9.43 -8.19 25.45
N PRO A 414 -10.77 -8.34 25.70
CA PRO A 414 -11.49 -9.54 25.32
C PRO A 414 -11.61 -9.67 23.80
N SER A 415 -11.92 -10.89 23.35
CA SER A 415 -12.27 -11.12 21.94
C SER A 415 -13.53 -10.34 21.53
N GLY A 416 -13.54 -9.82 20.30
CA GLY A 416 -14.65 -9.02 19.75
C GLY A 416 -14.50 -7.50 20.01
N PRO A 417 -15.48 -6.69 19.56
CA PRO A 417 -16.65 -7.12 18.79
C PRO A 417 -16.27 -7.62 17.39
N HIS A 418 -16.97 -8.67 16.91
CA HIS A 418 -16.84 -9.17 15.55
C HIS A 418 -17.80 -8.43 14.61
N GLU A 419 -17.52 -8.50 13.29
CA GLU A 419 -18.36 -7.86 12.29
C GLU A 419 -18.69 -8.84 11.16
N LEU A 420 -19.91 -8.73 10.62
CA LEU A 420 -20.37 -9.48 9.46
C LEU A 420 -21.18 -8.55 8.55
N TYR A 421 -20.83 -8.48 7.28
CA TYR A 421 -21.52 -7.68 6.28
C TYR A 421 -21.94 -8.52 5.08
N ASN A 422 -23.13 -8.25 4.54
CA ASN A 422 -23.58 -8.80 3.26
C ASN A 422 -23.36 -7.75 2.17
N LEU A 423 -22.27 -7.85 1.44
CA LEU A 423 -21.82 -6.85 0.48
C LEU A 423 -22.68 -6.75 -0.79
N GLU A 424 -23.53 -7.75 -1.09
CA GLU A 424 -24.51 -7.66 -2.16
C GLU A 424 -25.69 -6.75 -1.80
N LEU A 425 -26.08 -6.73 -0.52
CA LEU A 425 -27.22 -5.96 -0.02
C LEU A 425 -26.79 -4.64 0.63
N ASP A 426 -25.57 -4.59 1.14
CA ASP A 426 -24.98 -3.49 1.89
C ASP A 426 -23.50 -3.30 1.46
N PRO A 427 -23.27 -2.84 0.22
CA PRO A 427 -21.91 -2.61 -0.29
C PRO A 427 -21.18 -1.49 0.46
N GLY A 428 -21.92 -0.64 1.19
CA GLY A 428 -21.38 0.43 2.03
C GLY A 428 -21.03 -0.01 3.45
N GLU A 429 -21.25 -1.29 3.83
CA GLU A 429 -20.89 -1.82 5.16
C GLU A 429 -21.50 -1.02 6.33
N GLU A 430 -22.74 -0.57 6.17
CA GLU A 430 -23.44 0.27 7.14
C GLU A 430 -24.09 -0.54 8.28
N THR A 431 -24.35 -1.84 8.05
CA THR A 431 -25.10 -2.68 8.97
C THR A 431 -24.33 -3.93 9.38
N ASN A 432 -23.79 -3.94 10.61
CA ASN A 432 -23.19 -5.15 11.18
C ASN A 432 -24.27 -6.20 11.50
N LEU A 433 -24.18 -7.37 10.87
CA LEU A 433 -25.16 -8.46 10.98
C LEU A 433 -24.86 -9.45 12.13
N MET A 434 -23.78 -9.27 12.90
CA MET A 434 -23.39 -10.19 13.98
C MET A 434 -24.42 -10.27 15.12
N GLU A 435 -25.20 -9.22 15.34
CA GLU A 435 -26.25 -9.22 16.37
C GLU A 435 -27.51 -10.03 15.98
N ARG A 436 -27.59 -10.50 14.72
CA ARG A 436 -28.72 -11.27 14.21
C ARG A 436 -28.46 -12.76 14.28
N PRO A 437 -29.19 -13.53 15.12
CA PRO A 437 -28.92 -14.97 15.35
C PRO A 437 -28.95 -15.81 14.07
N GLU A 438 -29.79 -15.44 13.09
CA GLU A 438 -29.90 -16.14 11.81
C GLU A 438 -28.61 -16.10 10.97
N ASN A 439 -27.72 -15.14 11.20
CA ASN A 439 -26.46 -14.98 10.47
C ASN A 439 -25.27 -15.70 11.16
N LEU A 440 -25.42 -16.19 12.38
CA LEU A 440 -24.32 -16.86 13.10
C LEU A 440 -23.78 -18.11 12.40
N PRO A 441 -24.58 -18.92 11.68
CA PRO A 441 -24.02 -20.02 10.89
C PRO A 441 -23.05 -19.54 9.80
N GLN A 442 -23.38 -18.46 9.07
CA GLN A 442 -22.52 -17.86 8.06
C GLN A 442 -21.22 -17.32 8.66
N ALA A 443 -21.30 -16.62 9.81
CA ALA A 443 -20.12 -16.13 10.50
C ALA A 443 -19.19 -17.27 10.94
N ARG A 444 -19.74 -18.43 11.41
CA ARG A 444 -18.95 -19.60 11.78
C ARG A 444 -18.25 -20.25 10.58
N GLU A 445 -18.94 -20.36 9.44
CA GLU A 445 -18.35 -20.87 8.21
C GLU A 445 -17.16 -20.01 7.79
N LEU A 446 -17.33 -18.69 7.75
CA LEU A 446 -16.27 -17.74 7.38
C LEU A 446 -15.11 -17.77 8.39
N LEU A 447 -15.40 -17.91 9.69
CA LEU A 447 -14.35 -18.06 10.70
C LEU A 447 -13.53 -19.34 10.47
N THR A 448 -14.17 -20.46 10.18
CA THR A 448 -13.46 -21.72 9.87
C THR A 448 -12.53 -21.54 8.68
N MET A 449 -13.01 -20.96 7.58
CA MET A 449 -12.19 -20.68 6.40
C MET A 449 -11.02 -19.74 6.73
N LEU A 450 -11.26 -18.70 7.55
CA LEU A 450 -10.26 -17.74 7.98
C LEU A 450 -9.13 -18.40 8.78
N GLU A 451 -9.50 -19.23 9.78
CA GLU A 451 -8.54 -19.93 10.64
C GLU A 451 -7.70 -20.92 9.84
N GLU A 452 -8.33 -21.76 8.98
CA GLU A 452 -7.64 -22.72 8.11
C GLU A 452 -6.64 -22.00 7.17
N TRP A 453 -7.02 -20.83 6.66
CA TRP A 453 -6.14 -20.06 5.78
C TRP A 453 -4.92 -19.51 6.53
N PHE A 454 -5.11 -18.91 7.71
CA PHE A 454 -3.99 -18.38 8.51
C PHE A 454 -3.13 -19.49 9.09
N ASP A 455 -3.70 -20.62 9.52
CA ASP A 455 -2.94 -21.78 10.00
C ASP A 455 -2.00 -22.33 8.93
N ARG A 456 -2.41 -22.27 7.66
CA ARG A 456 -1.58 -22.70 6.53
C ARG A 456 -0.43 -21.74 6.23
N PHE A 457 -0.70 -20.43 6.21
CA PHE A 457 0.23 -19.45 5.66
C PHE A 457 1.02 -18.65 6.71
N SER A 458 0.68 -18.72 7.99
CA SER A 458 1.44 -18.11 9.08
C SER A 458 2.66 -18.95 9.47
N GLU A 459 3.66 -18.28 10.06
CA GLU A 459 4.73 -18.94 10.79
C GLU A 459 4.43 -18.88 12.30
N PRO A 460 4.76 -19.92 13.09
CA PRO A 460 4.46 -19.95 14.53
C PRO A 460 5.05 -18.78 15.30
N GLU A 461 6.29 -18.39 14.96
CA GLU A 461 7.03 -17.34 15.64
C GLU A 461 6.50 -15.94 15.35
N THR A 462 5.87 -15.74 14.19
CA THR A 462 5.38 -14.43 13.72
C THR A 462 3.86 -14.37 13.62
N ASN A 463 3.15 -15.39 14.12
CA ASN A 463 1.69 -15.43 14.10
C ASN A 463 1.12 -14.30 14.97
N GLY A 464 0.58 -13.26 14.35
CA GLY A 464 0.05 -12.08 15.04
C GLY A 464 -1.15 -12.32 15.94
N LYS A 465 -1.78 -13.51 15.84
CA LYS A 465 -2.92 -13.92 16.71
C LYS A 465 -2.54 -13.93 18.18
N ASP A 466 -1.33 -14.37 18.50
CA ASP A 466 -0.84 -14.55 19.87
C ASP A 466 0.15 -13.45 20.30
N ILE A 467 0.41 -12.46 19.44
CA ILE A 467 1.32 -11.35 19.72
C ILE A 467 0.51 -10.10 20.04
N HIS A 468 0.78 -9.49 21.19
CA HIS A 468 0.17 -8.22 21.56
C HIS A 468 0.84 -7.08 20.76
N VAL A 469 0.27 -6.75 19.61
CA VAL A 469 0.68 -5.60 18.81
C VAL A 469 0.10 -4.33 19.41
N THR A 470 0.96 -3.34 19.68
CA THR A 470 0.58 -2.17 20.46
C THR A 470 0.03 -1.01 19.62
N GLY A 471 0.21 -1.04 18.32
CA GLY A 471 -0.11 0.08 17.42
C GLY A 471 0.78 1.31 17.61
N ARG A 472 1.94 1.13 18.24
CA ARG A 472 2.95 2.17 18.49
C ARG A 472 4.16 2.05 17.61
N GLY A 473 4.10 1.12 16.71
CA GLY A 473 5.17 0.79 15.80
C GLY A 473 6.04 -0.35 16.28
N GLN A 474 6.54 -1.08 15.31
CA GLN A 474 7.51 -2.13 15.51
C GLN A 474 8.91 -1.52 15.60
N ILE A 475 9.67 -1.92 16.62
CA ILE A 475 11.00 -1.39 16.95
C ILE A 475 12.11 -2.45 16.95
N GLY A 476 11.77 -3.70 16.67
CA GLY A 476 12.68 -4.83 16.56
C GLY A 476 12.10 -5.96 15.72
N LYS A 477 12.94 -6.91 15.30
CA LYS A 477 12.48 -8.12 14.63
C LYS A 477 11.75 -9.02 15.63
N ILE A 478 10.67 -9.66 15.18
CA ILE A 478 9.97 -10.69 15.97
C ILE A 478 10.92 -11.88 16.13
N GLY A 479 11.01 -12.41 17.35
CA GLY A 479 11.90 -13.53 17.71
C GLY A 479 13.31 -13.12 18.10
N ASP A 480 13.86 -12.03 17.55
CA ASP A 480 15.23 -11.56 17.86
C ASP A 480 15.25 -10.53 19.01
N SER A 481 14.15 -9.84 19.23
CA SER A 481 14.02 -8.77 20.22
C SER A 481 13.15 -9.21 21.39
N GLU A 482 13.60 -8.96 22.63
CA GLU A 482 12.77 -9.15 23.83
C GLU A 482 11.54 -8.23 23.82
N LYS A 483 11.64 -7.08 23.16
CA LYS A 483 10.58 -6.08 23.02
C LYS A 483 10.49 -5.60 21.58
N PRO A 484 9.81 -6.32 20.69
CA PRO A 484 9.70 -5.93 19.29
C PRO A 484 8.78 -4.75 19.04
N PHE A 485 7.92 -4.37 20.01
CA PHE A 485 7.01 -3.24 19.91
C PHE A 485 7.30 -2.18 20.97
N ALA A 486 6.98 -0.94 20.67
CA ALA A 486 7.16 0.16 21.60
C ALA A 486 6.15 0.09 22.76
N ASP A 487 6.64 0.27 24.00
CA ASP A 487 5.83 0.22 25.23
C ASP A 487 5.21 1.58 25.61
N ASP A 488 5.65 2.67 25.02
CA ASP A 488 5.23 4.02 25.37
C ASP A 488 3.79 4.29 24.95
N LEU A 489 2.85 3.78 25.80
CA LEU A 489 1.57 3.72 25.39
C LEU A 489 0.52 4.10 26.21
N VAL A 490 -0.38 4.66 26.11
CA VAL A 490 -1.74 4.74 26.64
C VAL A 490 -2.52 5.83 25.90
N PHE A 491 -2.76 5.65 24.58
CA PHE A 491 -3.58 6.64 23.90
C PHE A 491 -4.94 6.11 23.49
N TYR A 492 -5.14 4.79 23.58
CA TYR A 492 -6.26 4.15 22.91
C TYR A 492 -7.39 3.72 23.81
N TYR A 493 -7.32 4.01 25.12
CA TYR A 493 -8.33 3.52 26.02
C TYR A 493 -9.17 4.68 26.59
N LYS A 494 -10.46 4.66 26.25
CA LYS A 494 -11.46 5.38 27.00
C LYS A 494 -11.57 4.72 28.37
N GLU A 495 -11.26 5.44 29.45
CA GLU A 495 -11.85 5.16 30.75
C GLU A 495 -13.36 5.35 30.68
#